data_dd729ef19a4c007c86f896d9e1a17b09
#
_entry.id   dd729ef19a4c007c86f896d9e1a17b09
#
_cell.length_a   1.000
_cell.length_b   1.000
_cell.length_c   1.000
_cell.angle_alpha   90.00
_cell.angle_beta   90.00
_cell.angle_gamma   90.00
#
_symmetry.space_group_name_H-M   'P 1'
#
loop_
_entity.id
_entity.type
_entity.pdbx_description
1 polymer ?
#
loop_
_entity_poly.entity_id
_entity_poly.type
_entity_poly.pdbx_seq_one_letter_code
_entity_poly.pdbx_strand_id
1 'polypeptide(L)'
;MQTCKYITKAFAYKSTRIAVLHVYTKKDGDQYKIMKHVINYVRGKNVGSWRVMGSASTFTDLRECIGKFETLVNSHRKATGKEPIKFTIED
;
A
#
# COMPACT_ATOMS: atom_id res chain seq x y z
N MET A 1 22.78 2.30 0.24
CA MET A 1 21.89 2.79 1.32
C MET A 1 20.44 2.59 0.88
N GLN A 2 19.59 2.13 1.80
CA GLN A 2 18.17 1.92 1.54
C GLN A 2 17.37 3.03 2.20
N THR A 3 16.45 3.63 1.44
CA THR A 3 15.50 4.60 1.99
C THR A 3 14.09 4.11 1.75
N CYS A 4 13.22 4.29 2.74
CA CYS A 4 11.83 3.89 2.65
C CYS A 4 10.93 5.03 3.12
N LYS A 5 9.88 5.30 2.37
CA LYS A 5 8.93 6.35 2.72
C LYS A 5 7.53 6.00 2.21
N TYR A 6 6.53 6.12 3.07
CA TYR A 6 5.14 6.00 2.62
C TYR A 6 4.75 7.25 1.86
N ILE A 7 4.26 7.07 0.64
CA ILE A 7 3.86 8.18 -0.22
C ILE A 7 2.35 8.40 -0.23
N THR A 8 1.59 7.49 0.37
CA THR A 8 0.15 7.67 0.58
C THR A 8 -0.18 7.46 2.04
N LYS A 9 -1.30 8.07 2.48
CA LYS A 9 -1.86 7.71 3.77
C LYS A 9 -2.52 6.33 3.65
N ALA A 10 -2.86 5.72 4.78
CA ALA A 10 -3.53 4.43 4.79
C ALA A 10 -5.01 4.59 4.48
N PHE A 11 -5.53 3.68 3.67
CA PHE A 11 -6.95 3.62 3.32
C PHE A 11 -7.52 2.27 3.70
N ALA A 12 -8.78 2.25 4.13
CA ALA A 12 -9.46 1.02 4.50
C ALA A 12 -9.59 0.09 3.28
N TYR A 13 -9.33 -1.20 3.49
CA TYR A 13 -9.48 -2.24 2.49
C TYR A 13 -9.84 -3.54 3.17
N LYS A 14 -11.08 -4.04 2.94
CA LYS A 14 -11.61 -5.23 3.62
C LYS A 14 -11.49 -5.06 5.14
N SER A 15 -10.90 -6.01 5.85
CA SER A 15 -10.71 -5.94 7.30
C SER A 15 -9.40 -5.27 7.72
N THR A 16 -8.69 -4.67 6.79
CA THR A 16 -7.38 -4.06 7.04
C THR A 16 -7.32 -2.66 6.40
N ARG A 17 -6.13 -2.16 6.25
CA ARG A 17 -5.86 -0.91 5.53
C ARG A 17 -4.58 -1.07 4.72
N ILE A 18 -4.49 -0.33 3.63
CA ILE A 18 -3.38 -0.41 2.68
C ILE A 18 -2.79 0.97 2.44
N ALA A 19 -1.51 0.98 2.07
CA ALA A 19 -0.78 2.22 1.75
C ALA A 19 0.33 1.88 0.75
N VAL A 20 0.85 2.88 0.07
CA VAL A 20 1.97 2.69 -0.88
C VAL A 20 3.27 3.12 -0.24
N LEU A 21 4.25 2.24 -0.27
CA LEU A 21 5.60 2.46 0.22
C LEU A 21 6.56 2.63 -0.96
N HIS A 22 7.32 3.70 -0.95
CA HIS A 22 8.43 3.91 -1.89
C HIS A 22 9.71 3.44 -1.23
N VAL A 23 10.41 2.54 -1.89
CA VAL A 23 11.68 2.00 -1.44
C VAL A 23 12.74 2.32 -2.48
N TYR A 24 13.85 2.87 -2.04
CA TYR A 24 15.00 3.10 -2.91
C TYR A 24 16.20 2.34 -2.37
N THR A 25 16.83 1.56 -3.23
CA THR A 25 18.10 0.93 -2.93
C THR A 25 19.07 1.22 -4.08
N LYS A 26 20.34 1.32 -3.76
CA LYS A 26 21.37 1.56 -4.79
C LYS A 26 21.42 0.40 -5.80
N LYS A 27 21.11 -0.80 -5.35
CA LYS A 27 21.14 -2.00 -6.18
C LYS A 27 19.93 -2.07 -7.13
N ASP A 28 18.74 -1.83 -6.60
CA ASP A 28 17.49 -2.07 -7.34
C ASP A 28 16.81 -0.78 -7.82
N GLY A 29 17.28 0.38 -7.37
CA GLY A 29 16.66 1.66 -7.71
C GLY A 29 15.34 1.87 -7.00
N ASP A 30 14.45 2.62 -7.62
CA ASP A 30 13.14 2.93 -7.06
C ASP A 30 12.18 1.77 -7.21
N GLN A 31 11.53 1.39 -6.12
CA GLN A 31 10.47 0.40 -6.11
C GLN A 31 9.27 0.93 -5.34
N TYR A 32 8.09 0.54 -5.74
CA TYR A 32 6.83 0.97 -5.11
C TYR A 32 6.07 -0.28 -4.71
N LYS A 33 5.65 -0.35 -3.45
CA LYS A 33 5.00 -1.54 -2.90
C LYS A 33 3.67 -1.17 -2.26
N ILE A 34 2.65 -1.96 -2.54
CA ILE A 34 1.38 -1.83 -1.84
C ILE A 34 1.49 -2.67 -0.57
N MET A 35 1.41 -1.98 0.58
CA MET A 35 1.57 -2.61 1.88
C MET A 35 0.21 -2.73 2.56
N LYS A 36 0.00 -3.81 3.28
CA LYS A 36 -1.19 -4.00 4.11
C LYS A 36 -0.80 -4.06 5.58
N HIS A 37 -1.66 -3.55 6.43
CA HIS A 37 -1.47 -3.62 7.88
C HIS A 37 -1.99 -4.95 8.40
N VAL A 38 -1.17 -5.65 9.17
CA VAL A 38 -1.50 -6.96 9.73
C VAL A 38 -1.36 -6.89 11.25
N ILE A 39 -2.33 -7.43 11.96
CA ILE A 39 -2.27 -7.52 13.41
C ILE A 39 -2.03 -8.97 13.78
N ASN A 40 -0.94 -9.22 14.48
CA ASN A 40 -0.58 -10.55 14.99
C ASN A 40 -0.67 -10.56 16.51
N TYR A 41 -1.09 -11.71 17.04
CA TYR A 41 -1.14 -11.91 18.47
C TYR A 41 0.17 -12.57 18.91
N VAL A 42 0.99 -11.83 19.66
CA VAL A 42 2.30 -12.29 20.09
C VAL A 42 2.40 -12.10 21.61
N ARG A 43 2.67 -13.18 22.32
CA ARG A 43 2.87 -13.17 23.79
C ARG A 43 1.74 -12.44 24.55
N GLY A 44 0.50 -12.70 24.14
CA GLY A 44 -0.66 -12.11 24.79
C GLY A 44 -0.97 -10.67 24.38
N LYS A 45 -0.30 -10.14 23.35
CA LYS A 45 -0.50 -8.78 22.89
C LYS A 45 -0.74 -8.73 21.39
N ASN A 46 -1.57 -7.79 20.96
CA ASN A 46 -1.76 -7.52 19.55
C ASN A 46 -0.62 -6.63 19.05
N VAL A 47 0.10 -7.09 18.02
CA VAL A 47 1.21 -6.37 17.43
C VAL A 47 0.88 -6.08 15.97
N GLY A 48 0.82 -4.79 15.61
CA GLY A 48 0.61 -4.38 14.23
C GLY A 48 1.91 -4.30 13.45
N SER A 49 1.86 -4.73 12.20
CA SER A 49 3.00 -4.60 11.28
C SER A 49 2.51 -4.38 9.87
N TRP A 50 3.38 -3.81 9.02
CA TRP A 50 3.09 -3.62 7.60
C TRP A 50 3.80 -4.69 6.80
N ARG A 51 3.09 -5.29 5.84
CA ARG A 51 3.65 -6.32 4.95
C ARG A 51 3.25 -6.04 3.52
N VAL A 52 4.07 -6.49 2.57
CA VAL A 52 3.74 -6.39 1.15
C VAL A 52 2.48 -7.21 0.87
N MET A 53 1.56 -6.63 0.11
CA MET A 53 0.27 -7.26 -0.21
C MET A 53 0.42 -8.23 -1.37
N GLY A 54 1.06 -9.36 -1.14
CA GLY A 54 1.25 -10.40 -2.15
C GLY A 54 2.37 -10.11 -3.15
N SER A 55 2.69 -11.09 -3.99
CA SER A 55 3.82 -11.02 -4.92
C SER A 55 3.62 -10.04 -6.07
N ALA A 56 2.38 -9.77 -6.45
CA ALA A 56 2.05 -8.86 -7.56
C ALA A 56 1.91 -7.41 -7.12
N SER A 57 2.37 -7.05 -5.92
CA SER A 57 2.21 -5.72 -5.36
C SER A 57 3.52 -4.93 -5.26
N THR A 58 4.53 -5.33 -6.04
CA THR A 58 5.80 -4.60 -6.16
C THR A 58 5.93 -4.09 -7.60
N PHE A 59 6.17 -2.80 -7.74
CA PHE A 59 6.22 -2.12 -9.04
C PHE A 59 7.48 -1.28 -9.14
N THR A 60 7.97 -1.13 -10.36
CA THR A 60 9.06 -0.18 -10.67
C THR A 60 8.52 1.13 -11.22
N ASP A 61 7.26 1.16 -11.63
CA ASP A 61 6.59 2.34 -12.15
C ASP A 61 5.55 2.83 -11.14
N LEU A 62 5.70 4.07 -10.70
CA LEU A 62 4.78 4.70 -9.74
C LEU A 62 3.35 4.74 -10.27
N ARG A 63 3.17 5.05 -11.56
CA ARG A 63 1.83 5.16 -12.16
C ARG A 63 1.10 3.82 -12.13
N GLU A 64 1.80 2.72 -12.42
CA GLU A 64 1.21 1.39 -12.34
C GLU A 64 0.83 1.03 -10.90
N CYS A 65 1.71 1.33 -9.96
CA CYS A 65 1.45 1.08 -8.54
C CYS A 65 0.23 1.85 -8.04
N ILE A 66 0.18 3.14 -8.33
CA ILE A 66 -0.94 3.99 -7.89
C ILE A 66 -2.24 3.57 -8.59
N GLY A 67 -2.19 3.16 -9.86
CA GLY A 67 -3.36 2.66 -10.58
C GLY A 67 -3.94 1.41 -9.92
N LYS A 68 -3.08 0.45 -9.56
CA LYS A 68 -3.49 -0.74 -8.84
C LYS A 68 -4.05 -0.40 -7.45
N PHE A 69 -3.35 0.47 -6.73
CA PHE A 69 -3.77 0.92 -5.39
C PHE A 69 -5.14 1.59 -5.44
N GLU A 70 -5.35 2.49 -6.40
CA GLU A 70 -6.63 3.15 -6.60
C GLU A 70 -7.76 2.14 -6.86
N THR A 71 -7.50 1.14 -7.71
CA THR A 71 -8.47 0.09 -8.01
C THR A 71 -8.86 -0.67 -6.75
N LEU A 72 -7.89 -1.04 -5.92
CA LEU A 72 -8.13 -1.77 -4.68
C LEU A 72 -8.94 -0.93 -3.69
N VAL A 73 -8.53 0.32 -3.46
CA VAL A 73 -9.22 1.22 -2.54
C VAL A 73 -10.65 1.46 -2.99
N ASN A 74 -10.86 1.71 -4.28
CA ASN A 74 -12.19 2.03 -4.80
C ASN A 74 -13.09 0.79 -4.86
N SER A 75 -12.53 -0.39 -5.05
CA SER A 75 -13.29 -1.64 -4.95
C SER A 75 -13.91 -1.79 -3.56
N HIS A 76 -13.14 -1.52 -2.52
CA HIS A 76 -13.64 -1.58 -1.15
C HIS A 76 -14.65 -0.46 -0.88
N ARG A 77 -14.37 0.77 -1.34
CA ARG A 77 -15.29 1.90 -1.15
C ARG A 77 -16.62 1.65 -1.83
N LYS A 78 -16.62 1.09 -3.03
CA LYS A 78 -17.84 0.73 -3.73
C LYS A 78 -18.64 -0.32 -2.95
N ALA A 79 -17.97 -1.34 -2.44
CA ALA A 79 -18.59 -2.40 -1.65
C ALA A 79 -19.20 -1.89 -0.35
N THR A 80 -18.71 -0.78 0.19
CA THR A 80 -19.21 -0.18 1.44
C THR A 80 -20.09 1.04 1.20
N GLY A 81 -20.46 1.32 -0.05
CA GLY A 81 -21.36 2.42 -0.40
C GLY A 81 -20.71 3.81 -0.37
N LYS A 82 -19.39 3.88 -0.46
CA LYS A 82 -18.66 5.15 -0.47
C LYS A 82 -18.27 5.55 -1.88
N GLU A 83 -18.09 6.83 -2.09
CA GLU A 83 -17.68 7.35 -3.39
C GLU A 83 -16.23 7.03 -3.72
N PRO A 84 -15.89 6.84 -5.01
CA PRO A 84 -14.51 6.55 -5.40
C PRO A 84 -13.59 7.76 -5.18
N ILE A 85 -12.32 7.45 -4.93
CA ILE A 85 -11.26 8.44 -4.79
C ILE A 85 -10.37 8.34 -6.02
N LYS A 86 -9.97 9.50 -6.56
CA LYS A 86 -9.00 9.56 -7.65
C LYS A 86 -7.67 10.04 -7.09
N PHE A 87 -6.62 9.26 -7.33
CA PHE A 87 -5.27 9.62 -6.91
C PHE A 87 -4.57 10.35 -8.05
N THR A 88 -3.96 11.49 -7.74
CA THR A 88 -3.16 12.24 -8.69
C THR A 88 -1.68 12.04 -8.40
N ILE A 89 -0.88 11.93 -9.46
CA ILE A 89 0.56 11.81 -9.35
C ILE A 89 1.15 13.14 -9.80
N GLU A 90 1.89 13.78 -8.90
CA GLU A 90 2.60 15.00 -9.23
C GLU A 90 3.97 14.64 -9.79
N ASP A 91 4.27 15.14 -10.95
CA ASP A 91 5.56 14.93 -11.60
C ASP A 91 6.59 16.00 -11.18
#